data_c6f5ae81c863a81d4df41b9083768340
#
_entry.id   c6f5ae81c863a81d4df41b9083768340
#
_cell.length_a   1.000
_cell.length_b   1.000
_cell.length_c   1.000
_cell.angle_alpha   90.00
_cell.angle_beta   90.00
_cell.angle_gamma   90.00
#
_symmetry.space_group_name_H-M   'P 1'
#
loop_
_entity.id
_entity.type
_entity.pdbx_description
1 polymer ?
#
loop_
_entity_poly.entity_id
_entity_poly.type
_entity_poly.pdbx_seq_one_letter_code
_entity_poly.pdbx_strand_id
1 'polypeptide(L)'
;LSRFYIVFFLLFTIQATYAEIASENFCKVDQTYKLSIFSKSDAKFISKNCELSPENQYIESFLIIKNEKNYINKIEGRVGNGGGVELIAVSLYKKNSKPPVLITLYSETYCCYPQPSGKLYTVDLYEIKKERNHVVLNSITNILGRDNSGLEGVSDDYMHFKFKDIASIKKWLDKNHK
;
A
#
# COMPACT_ATOMS: atom_id res chain seq x y z
N LEU A 1 8.67 51.35 -16.82
CA LEU A 1 7.88 50.53 -15.83
C LEU A 1 7.54 49.12 -16.34
N SER A 2 7.64 48.83 -17.64
CA SER A 2 7.23 47.55 -18.25
C SER A 2 8.27 46.41 -18.16
N ARG A 3 9.56 46.71 -17.95
CA ARG A 3 10.63 45.70 -17.93
C ARG A 3 10.83 44.97 -16.60
N PHE A 4 10.32 45.50 -15.49
CA PHE A 4 10.47 44.90 -14.15
C PHE A 4 9.48 43.74 -13.89
N TYR A 5 8.32 43.75 -14.56
CA TYR A 5 7.29 42.70 -14.38
C TYR A 5 7.64 41.36 -15.00
N ILE A 6 8.44 41.37 -16.10
CA ILE A 6 8.81 40.13 -16.82
C ILE A 6 9.81 39.30 -15.99
N VAL A 7 10.71 39.95 -15.26
CA VAL A 7 11.73 39.25 -14.43
C VAL A 7 11.10 38.61 -13.20
N PHE A 8 10.04 39.22 -12.63
CA PHE A 8 9.36 38.65 -11.45
C PHE A 8 8.52 37.41 -11.81
N PHE A 9 7.97 37.34 -13.02
CA PHE A 9 7.18 36.17 -13.46
C PHE A 9 8.05 34.96 -13.78
N LEU A 10 9.28 35.18 -14.27
CA LEU A 10 10.23 34.08 -14.55
C LEU A 10 10.80 33.44 -13.29
N LEU A 11 10.90 34.15 -12.18
CA LEU A 11 11.38 33.60 -10.91
C LEU A 11 10.33 32.72 -10.23
N PHE A 12 9.03 32.97 -10.45
CA PHE A 12 7.96 32.16 -9.85
C PHE A 12 7.78 30.79 -10.53
N THR A 13 8.08 30.69 -11.82
CA THR A 13 7.96 29.41 -12.57
C THR A 13 9.09 28.43 -12.26
N ILE A 14 10.27 28.93 -11.85
CA ILE A 14 11.41 28.08 -11.50
C ILE A 14 11.22 27.39 -10.13
N GLN A 15 10.52 28.02 -9.19
CA GLN A 15 10.29 27.41 -7.86
C GLN A 15 9.29 26.25 -7.90
N ALA A 16 8.31 26.26 -8.79
CA ALA A 16 7.34 25.17 -8.93
C ALA A 16 7.98 23.87 -9.47
N THR A 17 8.95 23.99 -10.38
CA THR A 17 9.66 22.83 -10.95
C THR A 17 10.64 22.19 -9.97
N TYR A 18 11.24 22.96 -9.06
CA TYR A 18 12.16 22.41 -8.05
C TYR A 18 11.42 21.58 -6.98
N ALA A 19 10.20 21.96 -6.61
CA ALA A 19 9.41 21.22 -5.60
C ALA A 19 8.96 19.85 -6.13
N GLU A 20 8.64 19.73 -7.41
CA GLU A 20 8.21 18.48 -8.03
C GLU A 20 9.36 17.49 -8.23
N ILE A 21 10.56 17.99 -8.58
CA ILE A 21 11.76 17.17 -8.73
C ILE A 21 12.29 16.68 -7.38
N ALA A 22 12.14 17.46 -6.30
CA ALA A 22 12.58 17.06 -4.96
C ALA A 22 11.73 15.91 -4.38
N SER A 23 10.43 15.82 -4.70
CA SER A 23 9.54 14.78 -4.16
C SER A 23 9.75 13.41 -4.83
N GLU A 24 10.21 13.33 -6.07
CA GLU A 24 10.45 12.05 -6.75
C GLU A 24 11.71 11.31 -6.28
N ASN A 25 12.67 12.01 -5.68
CA ASN A 25 13.96 11.43 -5.28
C ASN A 25 13.91 10.62 -3.97
N PHE A 26 12.84 10.71 -3.19
CA PHE A 26 12.71 10.00 -1.91
C PHE A 26 12.03 8.63 -2.01
N CYS A 27 11.43 8.31 -3.16
CA CYS A 27 10.71 7.06 -3.37
C CYS A 27 11.36 6.22 -4.47
N LYS A 28 11.71 5.00 -4.15
CA LYS A 28 12.24 4.01 -5.12
C LYS A 28 11.24 2.89 -5.31
N VAL A 29 11.07 2.42 -6.55
CA VAL A 29 10.29 1.21 -6.82
C VAL A 29 10.99 0.04 -6.12
N ASP A 30 10.27 -0.62 -5.23
CA ASP A 30 10.74 -1.77 -4.48
C ASP A 30 10.28 -3.06 -5.16
N GLN A 31 8.98 -3.20 -5.39
CA GLN A 31 8.41 -4.42 -5.94
C GLN A 31 7.41 -4.11 -7.06
N THR A 32 7.34 -5.03 -8.02
CA THR A 32 6.37 -4.96 -9.12
C THR A 32 5.77 -6.35 -9.36
N TYR A 33 4.44 -6.44 -9.31
CA TYR A 33 3.68 -7.66 -9.57
C TYR A 33 2.82 -7.48 -10.81
N LYS A 34 2.90 -8.45 -11.74
CA LYS A 34 1.95 -8.53 -12.87
C LYS A 34 0.69 -9.25 -12.38
N LEU A 35 -0.45 -8.64 -12.62
CA LEU A 35 -1.74 -9.16 -12.22
C LEU A 35 -2.64 -9.39 -13.44
N SER A 36 -3.56 -10.34 -13.32
CA SER A 36 -4.60 -10.61 -14.32
C SER A 36 -5.95 -10.33 -13.65
N ILE A 37 -6.46 -9.11 -13.80
CA ILE A 37 -7.70 -8.67 -13.14
C ILE A 37 -8.90 -9.03 -14.00
N PHE A 38 -9.03 -8.39 -15.15
CA PHE A 38 -10.12 -8.61 -16.12
C PHE A 38 -9.69 -9.45 -17.31
N SER A 39 -8.39 -9.44 -17.65
CA SER A 39 -7.78 -10.25 -18.71
C SER A 39 -6.36 -10.62 -18.32
N LYS A 40 -5.70 -11.45 -19.16
CA LYS A 40 -4.34 -11.92 -18.88
C LYS A 40 -3.35 -10.76 -18.82
N SER A 41 -2.65 -10.61 -17.69
CA SER A 41 -1.59 -9.63 -17.47
C SER A 41 -1.99 -8.18 -17.80
N ASP A 42 -3.25 -7.81 -17.52
CA ASP A 42 -3.82 -6.49 -17.83
C ASP A 42 -3.46 -5.42 -16.79
N ALA A 43 -2.81 -5.79 -15.70
CA ALA A 43 -2.48 -4.88 -14.63
C ALA A 43 -1.08 -5.12 -14.05
N LYS A 44 -0.56 -4.05 -13.40
CA LYS A 44 0.65 -4.09 -12.58
C LYS A 44 0.34 -3.46 -11.22
N PHE A 45 0.72 -4.15 -10.17
CA PHE A 45 0.83 -3.55 -8.85
C PHE A 45 2.28 -3.11 -8.65
N ILE A 46 2.47 -1.90 -8.13
CA ILE A 46 3.79 -1.33 -7.85
C ILE A 46 3.81 -0.86 -6.41
N SER A 47 4.81 -1.27 -5.65
CA SER A 47 5.15 -0.65 -4.37
C SER A 47 6.40 0.19 -4.49
N LYS A 48 6.42 1.32 -3.79
CA LYS A 48 7.58 2.19 -3.66
C LYS A 48 7.95 2.32 -2.20
N ASN A 49 9.22 2.10 -1.89
CA ASN A 49 9.77 2.50 -0.60
C ASN A 49 10.18 3.96 -0.65
N CYS A 50 9.64 4.72 0.27
CA CYS A 50 9.89 6.15 0.43
C CYS A 50 10.55 6.41 1.78
N GLU A 51 11.62 7.21 1.78
CA GLU A 51 12.37 7.55 2.98
C GLU A 51 12.57 9.07 3.01
N LEU A 52 11.86 9.74 3.92
CA LEU A 52 12.03 11.16 4.19
C LEU A 52 13.14 11.40 5.21
N SER A 53 13.32 10.49 6.15
CA SER A 53 14.39 10.42 7.13
C SER A 53 14.51 8.98 7.62
N PRO A 54 15.61 8.59 8.31
CA PRO A 54 15.75 7.24 8.87
C PRO A 54 14.58 6.81 9.78
N GLU A 55 13.89 7.78 10.36
CA GLU A 55 12.74 7.55 11.24
C GLU A 55 11.38 7.68 10.53
N ASN A 56 11.36 8.14 9.28
CA ASN A 56 10.15 8.37 8.52
C ASN A 56 10.18 7.64 7.18
N GLN A 57 9.96 6.34 7.27
CA GLN A 57 9.88 5.42 6.14
C GLN A 57 8.44 5.00 5.92
N TYR A 58 8.04 4.90 4.66
CA TYR A 58 6.71 4.45 4.30
C TYR A 58 6.69 3.75 2.95
N ILE A 59 5.66 2.95 2.72
CA ILE A 59 5.38 2.33 1.42
C ILE A 59 4.20 3.03 0.78
N GLU A 60 4.36 3.43 -0.48
CA GLU A 60 3.24 3.82 -1.35
C GLU A 60 2.95 2.72 -2.35
N SER A 61 1.66 2.41 -2.52
CA SER A 61 1.21 1.36 -3.42
C SER A 61 0.29 1.90 -4.51
N PHE A 62 0.48 1.38 -5.72
CA PHE A 62 -0.26 1.78 -6.91
C PHE A 62 -0.69 0.56 -7.71
N LEU A 63 -1.87 0.64 -8.30
CA LEU A 63 -2.36 -0.31 -9.29
C LEU A 63 -2.46 0.37 -10.66
N ILE A 64 -1.73 -0.13 -11.64
CA ILE A 64 -1.76 0.36 -13.02
C ILE A 64 -2.57 -0.62 -13.85
N ILE A 65 -3.64 -0.14 -14.47
CA ILE A 65 -4.49 -0.91 -15.38
C ILE A 65 -4.63 -0.11 -16.67
N LYS A 66 -4.27 -0.67 -17.82
CA LYS A 66 -4.37 0.00 -19.13
C LYS A 66 -3.76 1.42 -19.14
N ASN A 67 -2.60 1.59 -18.50
CA ASN A 67 -1.89 2.87 -18.34
C ASN A 67 -2.56 3.88 -17.38
N GLU A 68 -3.70 3.54 -16.77
CA GLU A 68 -4.31 4.33 -15.70
C GLU A 68 -3.65 3.95 -14.37
N LYS A 69 -3.05 4.94 -13.69
CA LYS A 69 -2.39 4.76 -12.39
C LYS A 69 -3.38 5.09 -11.28
N ASN A 70 -3.75 4.07 -10.52
CA ASN A 70 -4.63 4.19 -9.37
C ASN A 70 -3.82 4.10 -8.08
N TYR A 71 -3.93 5.11 -7.23
CA TYR A 71 -3.35 5.09 -5.89
C TYR A 71 -4.12 4.10 -5.01
N ILE A 72 -3.41 3.30 -4.21
CA ILE A 72 -4.02 2.32 -3.31
C ILE A 72 -3.94 2.82 -1.88
N ASN A 73 -2.73 2.91 -1.34
CA ASN A 73 -2.52 3.31 0.05
C ASN A 73 -1.09 3.83 0.29
N LYS A 74 -0.93 4.42 1.47
CA LYS A 74 0.35 4.71 2.11
C LYS A 74 0.37 4.00 3.45
N ILE A 75 1.40 3.19 3.69
CA ILE A 75 1.62 2.52 4.96
C ILE A 75 2.87 3.10 5.58
N GLU A 76 2.73 3.74 6.71
CA GLU A 76 3.83 4.34 7.46
C GLU A 76 4.39 3.33 8.47
N GLY A 77 5.71 3.21 8.50
CA GLY A 77 6.42 2.49 9.57
C GLY A 77 6.29 3.27 10.89
N ARG A 78 6.19 2.55 11.99
CA ARG A 78 6.11 3.19 13.32
C ARG A 78 7.51 3.52 13.82
N VAL A 79 7.70 4.78 14.20
CA VAL A 79 8.96 5.27 14.74
C VAL A 79 9.34 4.48 16.01
N GLY A 80 10.61 4.07 16.08
CA GLY A 80 11.17 3.45 17.29
C GLY A 80 11.10 1.92 17.37
N ASN A 81 10.51 1.24 16.37
CA ASN A 81 10.35 -0.22 16.42
C ASN A 81 11.48 -1.03 15.76
N GLY A 82 12.56 -0.37 15.32
CA GLY A 82 13.77 -1.04 14.81
C GLY A 82 13.65 -1.66 13.42
N GLY A 83 12.51 -1.58 12.76
CA GLY A 83 12.30 -2.08 11.40
C GLY A 83 11.30 -1.26 10.62
N GLY A 84 11.56 -1.04 9.34
CA GLY A 84 10.59 -0.42 8.43
C GLY A 84 9.41 -1.34 8.13
N VAL A 85 8.38 -0.76 7.54
CA VAL A 85 7.26 -1.53 6.99
C VAL A 85 7.70 -2.23 5.70
N GLU A 86 7.26 -3.46 5.50
CA GLU A 86 7.53 -4.30 4.33
C GLU A 86 6.23 -4.73 3.67
N LEU A 87 6.19 -4.71 2.34
CA LEU A 87 5.15 -5.40 1.57
C LEU A 87 5.49 -6.89 1.48
N ILE A 88 4.72 -7.72 2.15
CA ILE A 88 4.95 -9.18 2.21
C ILE A 88 4.38 -9.87 0.98
N ALA A 89 3.17 -9.51 0.59
CA ALA A 89 2.51 -10.16 -0.54
C ALA A 89 1.39 -9.33 -1.14
N VAL A 90 1.18 -9.56 -2.44
CA VAL A 90 0.02 -9.06 -3.20
C VAL A 90 -0.67 -10.22 -3.88
N SER A 91 -1.98 -10.26 -3.86
CA SER A 91 -2.75 -11.29 -4.55
C SER A 91 -4.12 -10.79 -4.99
N LEU A 92 -4.74 -11.53 -5.89
CA LEU A 92 -6.13 -11.35 -6.27
C LEU A 92 -6.97 -12.50 -5.71
N TYR A 93 -8.12 -12.15 -5.15
CA TYR A 93 -9.18 -13.08 -4.86
C TYR A 93 -10.29 -12.89 -5.88
N LYS A 94 -10.69 -13.97 -6.54
CA LYS A 94 -11.74 -13.96 -7.56
C LYS A 94 -12.80 -14.99 -7.20
N LYS A 95 -14.03 -14.57 -7.17
CA LYS A 95 -15.20 -15.40 -6.96
C LYS A 95 -16.21 -15.12 -8.07
N ASN A 96 -16.84 -16.15 -8.61
CA ASN A 96 -17.82 -15.99 -9.67
C ASN A 96 -18.91 -14.99 -9.30
N SER A 97 -19.25 -14.12 -10.24
CA SER A 97 -20.27 -13.08 -10.10
C SER A 97 -19.94 -11.92 -9.14
N LYS A 98 -18.69 -11.82 -8.66
CA LYS A 98 -18.25 -10.73 -7.78
C LYS A 98 -17.08 -9.95 -8.38
N PRO A 99 -16.93 -8.66 -8.03
CA PRO A 99 -15.74 -7.93 -8.38
C PRO A 99 -14.49 -8.61 -7.81
N PRO A 100 -13.37 -8.67 -8.57
CA PRO A 100 -12.10 -9.12 -8.03
C PRO A 100 -11.69 -8.29 -6.81
N VAL A 101 -11.10 -8.94 -5.81
CA VAL A 101 -10.56 -8.28 -4.63
C VAL A 101 -9.03 -8.32 -4.68
N LEU A 102 -8.41 -7.16 -4.66
CA LEU A 102 -6.97 -7.02 -4.44
C LEU A 102 -6.72 -7.20 -2.94
N ILE A 103 -5.76 -8.05 -2.62
CA ILE A 103 -5.28 -8.31 -1.26
C ILE A 103 -3.86 -7.78 -1.20
N THR A 104 -3.55 -6.92 -0.22
CA THR A 104 -2.20 -6.52 0.13
C THR A 104 -1.92 -6.91 1.57
N LEU A 105 -0.75 -7.49 1.81
CA LEU A 105 -0.29 -7.91 3.14
C LEU A 105 1.04 -7.22 3.42
N TYR A 106 1.06 -6.46 4.49
CA TYR A 106 2.25 -5.76 4.99
C TYR A 106 2.67 -6.35 6.33
N SER A 107 3.94 -6.19 6.67
CA SER A 107 4.43 -6.43 8.02
C SER A 107 5.39 -5.35 8.48
N GLU A 108 5.43 -5.16 9.78
CA GLU A 108 6.38 -4.30 10.48
C GLU A 108 7.02 -5.11 11.60
N THR A 109 8.33 -5.00 11.77
CA THR A 109 9.04 -5.70 12.83
C THR A 109 8.97 -4.90 14.12
N TYR A 110 8.50 -5.54 15.16
CA TYR A 110 8.52 -5.04 16.53
C TYR A 110 9.66 -5.71 17.31
N CYS A 111 10.46 -4.91 17.97
CA CYS A 111 11.59 -5.39 18.74
C CYS A 111 11.55 -4.88 20.18
N CYS A 112 12.05 -5.70 21.01
CA CYS A 112 12.77 -5.37 22.21
C CYS A 112 11.90 -5.08 23.44
N TYR A 113 12.05 -6.01 24.43
CA TYR A 113 11.45 -5.90 25.76
C TYR A 113 11.78 -4.54 26.43
N PRO A 114 10.84 -3.88 27.14
CA PRO A 114 9.54 -4.38 27.57
C PRO A 114 8.39 -4.18 26.54
N GLN A 115 8.70 -3.77 25.33
CA GLN A 115 7.75 -3.61 24.24
C GLN A 115 7.32 -4.98 23.67
N PRO A 116 6.15 -5.09 23.02
CA PRO A 116 5.83 -6.26 22.24
C PRO A 116 6.91 -6.57 21.21
N SER A 117 7.22 -7.84 20.97
CA SER A 117 8.20 -8.29 19.99
C SER A 117 7.63 -9.31 19.02
N GLY A 118 7.98 -9.19 17.75
CA GLY A 118 7.46 -10.04 16.67
C GLY A 118 7.19 -9.28 15.39
N LYS A 119 6.25 -9.75 14.61
CA LYS A 119 5.79 -9.08 13.40
C LYS A 119 4.35 -8.60 13.55
N LEU A 120 4.12 -7.31 13.37
CA LEU A 120 2.78 -6.75 13.21
C LEU A 120 2.39 -6.86 11.74
N TYR A 121 1.34 -7.60 11.45
CA TYR A 121 0.79 -7.70 10.11
C TYR A 121 -0.37 -6.74 9.91
N THR A 122 -0.51 -6.24 8.67
CA THR A 122 -1.65 -5.42 8.25
C THR A 122 -2.15 -5.91 6.89
N VAL A 123 -3.45 -6.14 6.80
CA VAL A 123 -4.14 -6.60 5.60
C VAL A 123 -5.05 -5.50 5.10
N ASP A 124 -4.92 -5.16 3.82
CA ASP A 124 -5.89 -4.32 3.12
C ASP A 124 -6.57 -5.07 1.99
N LEU A 125 -7.85 -4.79 1.81
CA LEU A 125 -8.72 -5.40 0.81
C LEU A 125 -9.40 -4.31 -0.03
N TYR A 126 -9.31 -4.45 -1.36
CA TYR A 126 -9.94 -3.50 -2.29
C TYR A 126 -10.73 -4.25 -3.37
N GLU A 127 -12.03 -4.01 -3.44
CA GLU A 127 -12.81 -4.41 -4.62
C GLU A 127 -12.42 -3.58 -5.83
N ILE A 128 -12.21 -4.26 -6.97
CA ILE A 128 -11.85 -3.63 -8.24
C ILE A 128 -13.06 -3.68 -9.15
N LYS A 129 -13.66 -2.52 -9.41
CA LYS A 129 -14.83 -2.38 -10.28
C LYS A 129 -14.46 -1.63 -11.56
N LYS A 130 -15.07 -2.05 -12.66
CA LYS A 130 -14.98 -1.31 -13.91
C LYS A 130 -16.26 -0.50 -14.05
N GLU A 131 -16.14 0.83 -14.03
CA GLU A 131 -17.23 1.76 -14.23
C GLU A 131 -17.02 2.51 -15.55
N ARG A 132 -17.84 2.19 -16.55
CA ARG A 132 -17.68 2.73 -17.93
C ARG A 132 -16.26 2.51 -18.45
N ASN A 133 -15.45 3.57 -18.46
CA ASN A 133 -14.06 3.55 -18.97
C ASN A 133 -13.00 3.63 -17.87
N HIS A 134 -13.39 3.75 -16.60
CA HIS A 134 -12.50 3.89 -15.46
C HIS A 134 -12.48 2.64 -14.59
N VAL A 135 -11.41 2.48 -13.83
CA VAL A 135 -11.33 1.48 -12.78
C VAL A 135 -11.49 2.18 -11.44
N VAL A 136 -12.37 1.64 -10.61
CA VAL A 136 -12.63 2.15 -9.26
C VAL A 136 -12.16 1.10 -8.25
N LEU A 137 -11.37 1.56 -7.28
CA LEU A 137 -10.90 0.77 -6.15
C LEU A 137 -11.70 1.17 -4.91
N ASN A 138 -12.48 0.24 -4.39
CA ASN A 138 -13.25 0.45 -3.17
C ASN A 138 -12.64 -0.33 -2.02
N SER A 139 -12.14 0.34 -0.99
CA SER A 139 -11.66 -0.35 0.21
C SER A 139 -12.84 -1.08 0.87
N ILE A 140 -12.64 -2.37 1.09
CA ILE A 140 -13.54 -3.25 1.86
C ILE A 140 -12.83 -3.84 3.07
N THR A 141 -11.71 -3.29 3.48
CA THR A 141 -10.90 -3.76 4.62
C THR A 141 -11.71 -3.86 5.90
N ASN A 142 -12.72 -3.01 6.06
CA ASN A 142 -13.63 -3.00 7.21
C ASN A 142 -14.39 -4.31 7.43
N ILE A 143 -14.53 -5.17 6.40
CA ILE A 143 -15.18 -6.50 6.58
C ILE A 143 -14.37 -7.42 7.50
N LEU A 144 -13.05 -7.18 7.65
CA LEU A 144 -12.19 -7.89 8.57
C LEU A 144 -12.39 -7.44 10.03
N GLY A 145 -13.08 -6.31 10.24
CA GLY A 145 -13.25 -5.72 11.57
C GLY A 145 -11.92 -5.30 12.17
N ARG A 146 -11.68 -5.66 13.43
CA ARG A 146 -10.41 -5.40 14.13
C ARG A 146 -9.29 -6.36 13.72
N ASP A 147 -9.61 -7.40 12.97
CA ASP A 147 -8.66 -8.43 12.57
C ASP A 147 -7.86 -8.06 11.30
N ASN A 148 -8.03 -6.85 10.77
CA ASN A 148 -7.23 -6.39 9.64
C ASN A 148 -5.75 -6.13 10.01
N SER A 149 -5.43 -6.03 11.30
CA SER A 149 -4.06 -5.92 11.80
C SER A 149 -3.89 -6.73 13.09
N GLY A 150 -2.70 -7.31 13.30
CA GLY A 150 -2.41 -8.06 14.52
C GLY A 150 -0.97 -8.54 14.61
N LEU A 151 -0.55 -8.78 15.85
CA LEU A 151 0.79 -9.25 16.19
C LEU A 151 0.90 -10.77 16.05
N GLU A 152 1.94 -11.22 15.38
CA GLU A 152 2.47 -12.58 15.48
C GLU A 152 3.76 -12.50 16.28
N GLY A 153 3.71 -12.83 17.55
CA GLY A 153 4.86 -12.67 18.45
C GLY A 153 4.45 -12.65 19.92
N VAL A 154 5.26 -12.00 20.74
CA VAL A 154 5.08 -11.95 22.19
C VAL A 154 4.68 -10.54 22.62
N SER A 155 3.60 -10.45 23.41
CA SER A 155 3.28 -9.29 24.23
C SER A 155 3.36 -9.75 25.70
N ASP A 156 2.26 -9.82 26.44
CA ASP A 156 2.27 -10.51 27.74
C ASP A 156 2.35 -12.03 27.55
N ASP A 157 1.60 -12.53 26.54
CA ASP A 157 1.62 -13.91 26.06
C ASP A 157 1.96 -13.98 24.57
N TYR A 158 2.11 -15.21 24.05
CA TYR A 158 2.32 -15.40 22.62
C TYR A 158 1.02 -15.15 21.84
N MET A 159 1.07 -14.17 20.95
CA MET A 159 -0.04 -13.76 20.09
C MET A 159 0.09 -14.40 18.71
N HIS A 160 -1.00 -15.00 18.24
CA HIS A 160 -1.09 -15.56 16.90
C HIS A 160 -1.99 -14.73 16.01
N PHE A 161 -1.43 -14.18 14.94
CA PHE A 161 -2.23 -13.46 13.95
C PHE A 161 -2.74 -14.41 12.85
N LYS A 162 -4.05 -14.44 12.66
CA LYS A 162 -4.69 -15.39 11.73
C LYS A 162 -4.45 -15.10 10.25
N PHE A 163 -4.14 -13.87 9.88
CA PHE A 163 -3.97 -13.42 8.48
C PHE A 163 -2.52 -13.09 8.11
N LYS A 164 -1.59 -13.91 8.55
CA LYS A 164 -0.16 -13.75 8.27
C LYS A 164 0.28 -14.23 6.87
N ASP A 165 -0.63 -14.78 6.07
CA ASP A 165 -0.40 -15.23 4.71
C ASP A 165 -1.65 -15.10 3.82
N ILE A 166 -1.43 -15.09 2.51
CA ILE A 166 -2.50 -14.95 1.51
C ILE A 166 -3.51 -16.10 1.56
N ALA A 167 -3.08 -17.31 1.88
CA ALA A 167 -3.96 -18.48 1.88
C ALA A 167 -5.01 -18.38 2.99
N SER A 168 -4.61 -17.95 4.19
CA SER A 168 -5.51 -17.73 5.32
C SER A 168 -6.54 -16.63 5.03
N ILE A 169 -6.12 -15.54 4.37
CA ILE A 169 -7.00 -14.43 3.97
C ILE A 169 -8.04 -14.94 2.95
N LYS A 170 -7.59 -15.65 1.90
CA LYS A 170 -8.49 -16.20 0.89
C LYS A 170 -9.50 -17.20 1.48
N LYS A 171 -9.03 -18.09 2.35
CA LYS A 171 -9.90 -19.04 3.06
C LYS A 171 -10.97 -18.34 3.90
N TRP A 172 -10.64 -17.20 4.50
CA TRP A 172 -11.60 -16.40 5.24
C TRP A 172 -12.60 -15.71 4.30
N LEU A 173 -12.12 -15.14 3.17
CA LEU A 173 -12.97 -14.52 2.14
C LEU A 173 -13.96 -15.52 1.54
N ASP A 174 -13.57 -16.78 1.31
CA ASP A 174 -14.46 -17.82 0.81
C ASP A 174 -15.69 -18.02 1.70
N LYS A 175 -15.52 -17.89 3.01
CA LYS A 175 -16.57 -18.10 4.01
C LYS A 175 -17.41 -16.86 4.27
N ASN A 176 -16.79 -15.67 4.26
CA ASN A 176 -17.38 -14.45 4.81
C ASN A 176 -17.70 -13.40 3.76
N HIS A 177 -17.05 -13.40 2.61
CA HIS A 177 -17.32 -12.47 1.50
C HIS A 177 -18.42 -13.04 0.62
N LYS A 178 -19.69 -12.89 1.07
CA LYS A 178 -20.91 -13.38 0.39
C LYS A 178 -21.43 -12.40 -0.63
#